data_659949cefd47612e886b83ef8bce1131
#
_entry.id   659949cefd47612e886b83ef8bce1131
#
_cell.length_a   1.000
_cell.length_b   1.000
_cell.length_c   1.000
_cell.angle_alpha   90.00
_cell.angle_beta   90.00
_cell.angle_gamma   90.00
#
_symmetry.space_group_name_H-M   'P 1'
#
loop_
_entity.id
_entity.type
_entity.pdbx_description
1 polymer ?
#
loop_
_entity_poly.entity_id
_entity_poly.type
_entity_poly.pdbx_seq_one_letter_code
_entity_poly.pdbx_strand_id
1 'polypeptide(L)'
;MEQYEKNIIPHIESIYNSFTPLEKTIADFFINNTEKIDLSSKSVSSRLYVSEASLSRFAKKCGYKGYREFLFCYEQGTVRNYPVSNDQTKMVLNTYQELLNKSYSLVNEEQMKRIVNVLSEKKRVYVYGKGSSGLVGTEMKIRFMRIGVNVEAVTDTHIMKINSVLLDEECAVIGISVSGRTEEVMTSLKAAKERGATTILMTSRKDKTFLGYCDEILLFAVKENLEKGKAISPQFPILVMVDILLSLIHI
;
A
#
# COMPACT_ATOMS: atom_id res chain seq x y z
N MET A 1 -22.99 -21.95 -4.68
CA MET A 1 -22.49 -21.35 -5.92
C MET A 1 -23.15 -20.00 -6.25
N GLU A 2 -23.84 -19.36 -5.29
CA GLU A 2 -24.64 -18.13 -5.52
C GLU A 2 -24.03 -16.82 -4.92
N GLN A 3 -22.80 -16.86 -4.41
CA GLN A 3 -22.23 -15.75 -3.66
C GLN A 3 -21.16 -14.89 -4.39
N TYR A 4 -20.82 -15.23 -5.65
CA TYR A 4 -19.76 -14.51 -6.41
C TYR A 4 -20.32 -13.50 -7.44
N GLU A 5 -21.63 -13.21 -7.42
CA GLU A 5 -22.30 -12.50 -8.50
C GLU A 5 -22.13 -10.97 -8.53
N LYS A 6 -21.30 -10.34 -7.69
CA LYS A 6 -21.38 -8.88 -7.54
C LYS A 6 -20.09 -8.06 -7.80
N ASN A 7 -18.96 -8.66 -8.03
CA ASN A 7 -17.81 -7.96 -8.62
C ASN A 7 -17.09 -8.93 -9.55
N ILE A 8 -17.29 -8.77 -10.84
CA ILE A 8 -16.79 -9.66 -11.87
C ILE A 8 -15.25 -9.55 -12.03
N ILE A 9 -14.64 -8.39 -11.72
CA ILE A 9 -13.21 -8.16 -11.91
C ILE A 9 -12.36 -9.10 -11.06
N PRO A 10 -12.53 -9.21 -9.72
CA PRO A 10 -11.78 -10.18 -8.91
C PRO A 10 -11.97 -11.63 -9.36
N HIS A 11 -13.15 -11.96 -9.91
CA HIS A 11 -13.37 -13.29 -10.46
C HIS A 11 -12.54 -13.53 -11.74
N ILE A 12 -12.53 -12.57 -12.68
CA ILE A 12 -11.68 -12.62 -13.88
C ILE A 12 -10.20 -12.77 -13.47
N GLU A 13 -9.74 -11.96 -12.53
CA GLU A 13 -8.35 -12.00 -12.03
C GLU A 13 -8.01 -13.37 -11.41
N SER A 14 -8.92 -13.96 -10.64
CA SER A 14 -8.69 -15.27 -9.98
C SER A 14 -8.49 -16.43 -10.96
N ILE A 15 -9.08 -16.36 -12.16
CA ILE A 15 -8.96 -17.38 -13.20
C ILE A 15 -8.05 -16.94 -14.37
N TYR A 16 -7.40 -15.81 -14.28
CA TYR A 16 -6.61 -15.17 -15.35
C TYR A 16 -5.58 -16.11 -15.99
N ASN A 17 -4.90 -16.91 -15.16
CA ASN A 17 -3.87 -17.85 -15.63
C ASN A 17 -4.44 -19.00 -16.49
N SER A 18 -5.74 -19.26 -16.44
CA SER A 18 -6.42 -20.26 -17.27
C SER A 18 -6.78 -19.76 -18.67
N PHE A 19 -6.64 -18.44 -18.92
CA PHE A 19 -7.03 -17.83 -20.18
C PHE A 19 -5.99 -18.06 -21.29
N THR A 20 -6.49 -18.29 -22.51
CA THR A 20 -5.69 -18.25 -23.75
C THR A 20 -5.22 -16.80 -24.01
N PRO A 21 -4.22 -16.58 -24.89
CA PRO A 21 -3.78 -15.23 -25.23
C PRO A 21 -4.92 -14.30 -25.67
N LEU A 22 -5.85 -14.77 -26.47
CA LEU A 22 -7.01 -13.99 -26.90
C LEU A 22 -7.95 -13.66 -25.74
N GLU A 23 -8.21 -14.62 -24.85
CA GLU A 23 -9.04 -14.41 -23.68
C GLU A 23 -8.37 -13.45 -22.67
N LYS A 24 -7.05 -13.45 -22.58
CA LYS A 24 -6.29 -12.47 -21.77
C LYS A 24 -6.44 -11.06 -22.31
N THR A 25 -6.39 -10.86 -23.62
CA THR A 25 -6.68 -9.56 -24.23
C THR A 25 -8.07 -9.04 -23.87
N ILE A 26 -9.07 -9.93 -23.86
CA ILE A 26 -10.44 -9.57 -23.45
C ILE A 26 -10.48 -9.27 -21.93
N ALA A 27 -9.84 -10.11 -21.11
CA ALA A 27 -9.76 -9.92 -19.67
C ALA A 27 -9.11 -8.57 -19.30
N ASP A 28 -7.94 -8.29 -19.89
CA ASP A 28 -7.19 -7.05 -19.66
C ASP A 28 -8.02 -5.81 -20.00
N PHE A 29 -8.80 -5.88 -21.09
CA PHE A 29 -9.71 -4.81 -21.46
C PHE A 29 -10.73 -4.53 -20.33
N PHE A 30 -11.40 -5.55 -19.80
CA PHE A 30 -12.41 -5.36 -18.77
C PHE A 30 -11.82 -5.03 -17.40
N ILE A 31 -10.62 -5.55 -17.05
CA ILE A 31 -9.93 -5.25 -15.81
C ILE A 31 -9.49 -3.78 -15.77
N ASN A 32 -8.95 -3.27 -16.88
CA ASN A 32 -8.33 -1.94 -16.93
C ASN A 32 -9.26 -0.83 -17.45
N ASN A 33 -10.48 -1.15 -17.88
CA ASN A 33 -11.39 -0.16 -18.42
C ASN A 33 -11.92 0.78 -17.34
N THR A 34 -11.48 2.04 -17.41
CA THR A 34 -11.95 3.14 -16.55
C THR A 34 -12.85 4.13 -17.28
N GLU A 35 -13.03 3.94 -18.59
CA GLU A 35 -13.77 4.86 -19.46
C GLU A 35 -15.24 4.47 -19.58
N LYS A 36 -16.10 5.46 -19.71
CA LYS A 36 -17.51 5.25 -20.09
C LYS A 36 -17.59 5.14 -21.62
N ILE A 37 -17.58 3.92 -22.13
CA ILE A 37 -17.63 3.61 -23.55
C ILE A 37 -18.80 2.67 -23.84
N ASP A 38 -19.13 2.52 -25.13
CA ASP A 38 -20.06 1.49 -25.57
C ASP A 38 -19.45 0.09 -25.41
N LEU A 39 -19.99 -0.67 -24.48
CA LEU A 39 -19.59 -2.04 -24.17
C LEU A 39 -20.43 -3.09 -24.91
N SER A 40 -21.19 -2.72 -25.93
CA SER A 40 -21.90 -3.70 -26.79
C SER A 40 -20.93 -4.70 -27.40
N SER A 41 -21.40 -5.94 -27.67
CA SER A 41 -20.55 -6.98 -28.25
C SER A 41 -19.91 -6.55 -29.57
N LYS A 42 -20.64 -5.78 -30.37
CA LYS A 42 -20.14 -5.23 -31.62
C LYS A 42 -19.04 -4.19 -31.42
N SER A 43 -19.21 -3.28 -30.47
CA SER A 43 -18.22 -2.24 -30.17
C SER A 43 -16.94 -2.85 -29.61
N VAL A 44 -17.05 -3.70 -28.59
CA VAL A 44 -15.89 -4.35 -27.95
C VAL A 44 -15.18 -5.29 -28.92
N SER A 45 -15.91 -6.09 -29.70
CA SER A 45 -15.29 -6.99 -30.69
C SER A 45 -14.50 -6.22 -31.76
N SER A 46 -15.02 -5.10 -32.24
CA SER A 46 -14.32 -4.21 -33.19
C SER A 46 -13.08 -3.58 -32.55
N ARG A 47 -13.17 -3.10 -31.31
CA ARG A 47 -12.07 -2.45 -30.60
C ARG A 47 -10.91 -3.39 -30.31
N LEU A 48 -11.22 -4.63 -29.96
CA LEU A 48 -10.22 -5.65 -29.63
C LEU A 48 -9.80 -6.52 -30.82
N TYR A 49 -10.36 -6.30 -32.00
CA TYR A 49 -10.14 -7.12 -33.20
C TYR A 49 -10.43 -8.60 -32.96
N VAL A 50 -11.49 -8.90 -32.21
CA VAL A 50 -11.96 -10.26 -31.90
C VAL A 50 -13.36 -10.49 -32.43
N SER A 51 -13.80 -11.74 -32.54
CA SER A 51 -15.19 -12.04 -32.93
C SER A 51 -16.14 -11.89 -31.71
N GLU A 52 -17.40 -11.52 -31.96
CA GLU A 52 -18.44 -11.55 -30.91
C GLU A 52 -18.62 -12.94 -30.29
N ALA A 53 -18.38 -13.99 -31.08
CA ALA A 53 -18.35 -15.38 -30.58
C ALA A 53 -17.21 -15.58 -29.56
N SER A 54 -16.07 -14.93 -29.71
CA SER A 54 -14.97 -14.98 -28.74
C SER A 54 -15.34 -14.30 -27.43
N LEU A 55 -16.03 -13.16 -27.46
CA LEU A 55 -16.57 -12.50 -26.28
C LEU A 55 -17.56 -13.41 -25.54
N SER A 56 -18.44 -14.09 -26.28
CA SER A 56 -19.40 -15.02 -25.69
C SER A 56 -18.72 -16.25 -25.05
N ARG A 57 -17.65 -16.78 -25.67
CA ARG A 57 -16.85 -17.88 -25.11
C ARG A 57 -16.11 -17.44 -23.85
N PHE A 58 -15.50 -16.26 -23.86
CA PHE A 58 -14.86 -15.68 -22.68
C PHE A 58 -15.86 -15.54 -21.53
N ALA A 59 -17.03 -14.94 -21.77
CA ALA A 59 -18.08 -14.81 -20.77
C ALA A 59 -18.51 -16.17 -20.18
N LYS A 60 -18.66 -17.21 -21.02
CA LYS A 60 -18.98 -18.57 -20.56
C LYS A 60 -17.87 -19.16 -19.70
N LYS A 61 -16.61 -18.91 -20.04
CA LYS A 61 -15.46 -19.35 -19.25
C LYS A 61 -15.39 -18.64 -17.90
N CYS A 62 -15.87 -17.39 -17.82
CA CYS A 62 -16.08 -16.68 -16.58
C CYS A 62 -17.34 -17.11 -15.80
N GLY A 63 -18.05 -18.17 -16.23
CA GLY A 63 -19.19 -18.73 -15.52
C GLY A 63 -20.55 -18.11 -15.88
N TYR A 64 -20.64 -17.25 -16.88
CA TYR A 64 -21.88 -16.61 -17.34
C TYR A 64 -22.49 -17.35 -18.53
N LYS A 65 -23.80 -17.22 -18.73
CA LYS A 65 -24.51 -17.87 -19.86
C LYS A 65 -24.05 -17.33 -21.22
N GLY A 66 -23.55 -16.09 -21.25
CA GLY A 66 -23.04 -15.42 -22.44
C GLY A 66 -22.68 -13.96 -22.19
N TYR A 67 -22.25 -13.25 -23.25
CA TYR A 67 -21.73 -11.90 -23.16
C TYR A 67 -22.72 -10.90 -22.55
N ARG A 68 -24.03 -11.00 -22.86
CA ARG A 68 -25.06 -10.10 -22.32
C ARG A 68 -25.16 -10.19 -20.78
N GLU A 69 -25.16 -11.39 -20.23
CA GLU A 69 -25.21 -11.62 -18.79
C GLU A 69 -23.91 -11.16 -18.12
N PHE A 70 -22.76 -11.47 -18.71
CA PHE A 70 -21.47 -10.98 -18.28
C PHE A 70 -21.44 -9.46 -18.22
N LEU A 71 -21.86 -8.78 -19.29
CA LEU A 71 -21.89 -7.33 -19.37
C LEU A 71 -22.80 -6.70 -18.30
N PHE A 72 -23.99 -7.27 -18.14
CA PHE A 72 -24.91 -6.82 -17.09
C PHE A 72 -24.28 -6.89 -15.70
N CYS A 73 -23.60 -8.00 -15.37
CA CYS A 73 -22.90 -8.14 -14.08
C CYS A 73 -21.69 -7.20 -13.97
N TYR A 74 -20.97 -6.97 -15.07
CA TYR A 74 -19.85 -6.03 -15.12
C TYR A 74 -20.30 -4.61 -14.83
N GLU A 75 -21.36 -4.13 -15.46
CA GLU A 75 -21.93 -2.79 -15.25
C GLU A 75 -22.50 -2.63 -13.83
N GLN A 76 -23.12 -3.66 -13.27
CA GLN A 76 -23.60 -3.65 -11.89
C GLN A 76 -22.44 -3.64 -10.87
N GLY A 77 -21.35 -4.31 -11.18
CA GLY A 77 -20.16 -4.36 -10.31
C GLY A 77 -19.37 -3.05 -10.30
N THR A 78 -19.49 -2.21 -11.33
CA THR A 78 -18.90 -0.86 -11.37
C THR A 78 -19.66 0.16 -10.53
N VAL A 79 -20.93 -0.12 -10.17
CA VAL A 79 -21.68 0.63 -9.16
C VAL A 79 -21.29 0.10 -7.78
N ARG A 80 -20.52 0.87 -7.02
CA ARG A 80 -19.94 0.57 -5.69
C ARG A 80 -20.98 0.19 -4.61
N ASN A 81 -21.75 -0.86 -4.81
CA ASN A 81 -22.61 -1.43 -3.79
C ASN A 81 -22.12 -2.85 -3.44
N TYR A 82 -21.15 -2.94 -2.54
CA TYR A 82 -20.78 -4.21 -1.94
C TYR A 82 -21.89 -4.64 -0.96
N PRO A 83 -22.65 -5.67 -1.22
CA PRO A 83 -23.63 -6.18 -0.27
C PRO A 83 -22.92 -7.08 0.74
N VAL A 84 -22.08 -6.50 1.54
CA VAL A 84 -21.63 -7.15 2.77
C VAL A 84 -22.78 -7.03 3.76
N SER A 85 -23.39 -8.15 4.12
CA SER A 85 -24.54 -8.19 5.03
C SER A 85 -24.14 -7.99 6.50
N ASN A 86 -22.89 -8.33 6.86
CA ASN A 86 -22.39 -8.22 8.22
C ASN A 86 -21.86 -6.82 8.52
N ASP A 87 -22.43 -6.16 9.53
CA ASP A 87 -22.05 -4.80 9.91
C ASP A 87 -20.59 -4.69 10.40
N GLN A 88 -20.05 -5.73 11.04
CA GLN A 88 -18.62 -5.73 11.46
C GLN A 88 -17.69 -5.77 10.25
N THR A 89 -18.02 -6.58 9.25
CA THR A 89 -17.23 -6.64 7.99
C THR A 89 -17.28 -5.30 7.25
N LYS A 90 -18.47 -4.68 7.16
CA LYS A 90 -18.61 -3.33 6.59
C LYS A 90 -17.77 -2.31 7.34
N MET A 91 -17.79 -2.35 8.68
CA MET A 91 -17.01 -1.45 9.51
C MET A 91 -15.50 -1.56 9.24
N VAL A 92 -14.99 -2.79 9.11
CA VAL A 92 -13.57 -3.02 8.79
C VAL A 92 -13.23 -2.44 7.42
N LEU A 93 -13.98 -2.80 6.38
CA LEU A 93 -13.73 -2.34 5.00
C LEU A 93 -13.85 -0.82 4.88
N ASN A 94 -14.88 -0.23 5.48
CA ASN A 94 -15.05 1.22 5.50
C ASN A 94 -13.90 1.93 6.22
N THR A 95 -13.36 1.30 7.27
CA THR A 95 -12.21 1.86 8.00
C THR A 95 -10.95 1.86 7.13
N TYR A 96 -10.68 0.79 6.38
CA TYR A 96 -9.56 0.76 5.42
C TYR A 96 -9.74 1.81 4.33
N GLN A 97 -10.94 1.95 3.78
CA GLN A 97 -11.23 2.97 2.77
C GLN A 97 -11.05 4.40 3.32
N GLU A 98 -11.49 4.65 4.55
CA GLU A 98 -11.30 5.93 5.23
C GLU A 98 -9.81 6.25 5.41
N LEU A 99 -9.01 5.27 5.87
CA LEU A 99 -7.57 5.45 6.06
C LEU A 99 -6.86 5.68 4.73
N LEU A 100 -7.24 4.97 3.67
CA LEU A 100 -6.68 5.19 2.34
C LEU A 100 -6.99 6.59 1.83
N ASN A 101 -8.25 7.04 1.94
CA ASN A 101 -8.65 8.39 1.54
C ASN A 101 -7.90 9.47 2.33
N LYS A 102 -7.69 9.27 3.65
CA LYS A 102 -6.88 10.17 4.47
C LYS A 102 -5.42 10.19 4.02
N SER A 103 -4.87 9.05 3.59
CA SER A 103 -3.49 8.97 3.10
C SER A 103 -3.27 9.86 1.88
N TYR A 104 -4.22 9.95 0.95
CA TYR A 104 -4.12 10.87 -0.20
C TYR A 104 -3.90 12.34 0.22
N SER A 105 -4.51 12.80 1.31
CA SER A 105 -4.35 14.17 1.79
C SER A 105 -3.05 14.41 2.58
N LEU A 106 -2.35 13.35 2.96
CA LEU A 106 -1.09 13.43 3.72
C LEU A 106 0.15 13.28 2.84
N VAL A 107 0.01 12.71 1.64
CA VAL A 107 1.13 12.55 0.70
C VAL A 107 1.57 13.91 0.18
N ASN A 108 2.85 14.22 0.38
CA ASN A 108 3.53 15.35 -0.23
C ASN A 108 4.65 14.81 -1.13
N GLU A 109 4.49 14.94 -2.44
CA GLU A 109 5.40 14.37 -3.43
C GLU A 109 6.84 14.86 -3.29
N GLU A 110 7.05 16.15 -2.99
CA GLU A 110 8.38 16.71 -2.80
C GLU A 110 9.06 16.15 -1.54
N GLN A 111 8.30 15.93 -0.47
CA GLN A 111 8.80 15.25 0.72
C GLN A 111 9.17 13.78 0.41
N MET A 112 8.30 13.08 -0.31
CA MET A 112 8.58 11.69 -0.71
C MET A 112 9.87 11.59 -1.54
N LYS A 113 10.09 12.49 -2.50
CA LYS A 113 11.34 12.56 -3.30
C LYS A 113 12.57 12.80 -2.41
N ARG A 114 12.50 13.73 -1.44
CA ARG A 114 13.62 13.95 -0.52
C ARG A 114 13.95 12.70 0.30
N ILE A 115 12.94 12.02 0.82
CA ILE A 115 13.11 10.77 1.59
C ILE A 115 13.70 9.68 0.68
N VAL A 116 13.20 9.52 -0.53
CA VAL A 116 13.71 8.55 -1.52
C VAL A 116 15.18 8.80 -1.84
N ASN A 117 15.57 10.05 -2.06
CA ASN A 117 16.97 10.41 -2.29
C ASN A 117 17.86 10.01 -1.10
N VAL A 118 17.42 10.32 0.13
CA VAL A 118 18.13 9.89 1.35
C VAL A 118 18.30 8.37 1.38
N LEU A 119 17.22 7.61 1.13
CA LEU A 119 17.27 6.14 1.17
C LEU A 119 18.17 5.54 0.09
N SER A 120 18.31 6.20 -1.05
CA SER A 120 19.14 5.75 -2.18
C SER A 120 20.61 6.12 -2.02
N GLU A 121 20.92 7.24 -1.39
CA GLU A 121 22.27 7.79 -1.30
C GLU A 121 23.02 7.31 -0.06
N LYS A 122 22.31 7.02 1.04
CA LYS A 122 22.95 6.63 2.30
C LYS A 122 23.47 5.20 2.25
N LYS A 123 24.67 4.97 2.78
CA LYS A 123 25.30 3.64 2.80
C LYS A 123 24.54 2.64 3.66
N ARG A 124 23.89 3.10 4.73
CA ARG A 124 23.12 2.27 5.66
C ARG A 124 21.86 2.97 6.09
N VAL A 125 20.76 2.26 6.09
CA VAL A 125 19.45 2.71 6.59
C VAL A 125 19.05 1.84 7.76
N TYR A 126 18.85 2.43 8.92
CA TYR A 126 18.32 1.74 10.09
C TYR A 126 16.84 2.08 10.26
N VAL A 127 16.00 1.08 10.53
CA VAL A 127 14.57 1.26 10.79
C VAL A 127 14.27 0.82 12.20
N TYR A 128 13.91 1.75 13.06
CA TYR A 128 13.60 1.52 14.47
C TYR A 128 12.11 1.53 14.73
N GLY A 129 11.60 0.48 15.35
CA GLY A 129 10.18 0.36 15.69
C GLY A 129 9.92 -0.74 16.70
N LYS A 130 8.87 -0.57 17.53
CA LYS A 130 8.43 -1.58 18.53
C LYS A 130 7.10 -2.19 18.14
N GLY A 131 6.86 -3.45 18.52
CA GLY A 131 5.59 -4.13 18.27
C GLY A 131 5.19 -4.08 16.78
N SER A 132 3.96 -3.64 16.50
CA SER A 132 3.45 -3.54 15.13
C SER A 132 4.29 -2.63 14.23
N SER A 133 4.86 -1.55 14.76
CA SER A 133 5.78 -0.67 14.01
C SER A 133 7.08 -1.37 13.67
N GLY A 134 7.60 -2.24 14.55
CA GLY A 134 8.78 -3.06 14.29
C GLY A 134 8.55 -4.09 13.17
N LEU A 135 7.34 -4.66 13.10
CA LEU A 135 6.96 -5.56 11.99
C LEU A 135 6.97 -4.85 10.64
N VAL A 136 6.50 -3.59 10.59
CA VAL A 136 6.62 -2.76 9.37
C VAL A 136 8.08 -2.50 9.02
N GLY A 137 8.93 -2.22 10.02
CA GLY A 137 10.37 -2.08 9.80
C GLY A 137 11.01 -3.34 9.18
N THR A 138 10.61 -4.51 9.66
CA THR A 138 11.06 -5.81 9.11
C THR A 138 10.57 -6.01 7.66
N GLU A 139 9.32 -5.69 7.38
CA GLU A 139 8.77 -5.72 6.01
C GLU A 139 9.53 -4.76 5.09
N MET A 140 9.77 -3.54 5.57
CA MET A 140 10.55 -2.54 4.85
C MET A 140 11.96 -3.06 4.53
N LYS A 141 12.68 -3.64 5.51
CA LYS A 141 13.99 -4.26 5.27
C LYS A 141 13.95 -5.25 4.11
N ILE A 142 13.04 -6.23 4.16
CA ILE A 142 12.94 -7.29 3.15
C ILE A 142 12.70 -6.71 1.75
N ARG A 143 11.82 -5.72 1.62
CA ARG A 143 11.41 -5.17 0.33
C ARG A 143 12.46 -4.23 -0.26
N PHE A 144 13.05 -3.37 0.56
CA PHE A 144 14.06 -2.42 0.11
C PHE A 144 15.40 -3.10 -0.21
N MET A 145 15.77 -4.17 0.50
CA MET A 145 16.95 -4.99 0.15
C MET A 145 16.83 -5.63 -1.23
N ARG A 146 15.63 -5.99 -1.70
CA ARG A 146 15.41 -6.55 -3.05
C ARG A 146 15.77 -5.58 -4.15
N ILE A 147 15.77 -4.29 -3.88
CA ILE A 147 16.11 -3.22 -4.82
C ILE A 147 17.48 -2.59 -4.52
N GLY A 148 18.29 -3.26 -3.69
CA GLY A 148 19.68 -2.87 -3.42
C GLY A 148 19.87 -1.84 -2.31
N VAL A 149 18.83 -1.40 -1.62
CA VAL A 149 18.97 -0.49 -0.47
C VAL A 149 19.39 -1.27 0.77
N ASN A 150 20.50 -0.87 1.39
CA ASN A 150 21.05 -1.52 2.58
C ASN A 150 20.28 -1.13 3.84
N VAL A 151 19.24 -1.88 4.17
CA VAL A 151 18.32 -1.61 5.29
C VAL A 151 18.49 -2.62 6.41
N GLU A 152 18.60 -2.14 7.65
CA GLU A 152 18.56 -2.96 8.87
C GLU A 152 17.37 -2.56 9.75
N ALA A 153 16.49 -3.52 10.04
CA ALA A 153 15.36 -3.31 10.95
C ALA A 153 15.74 -3.71 12.38
N VAL A 154 15.58 -2.80 13.31
CA VAL A 154 15.92 -3.01 14.72
C VAL A 154 14.67 -2.82 15.57
N THR A 155 14.23 -3.90 16.20
CA THR A 155 13.04 -3.96 17.06
C THR A 155 13.37 -4.06 18.54
N ASP A 156 14.59 -4.47 18.84
CA ASP A 156 15.12 -4.56 20.20
C ASP A 156 15.65 -3.20 20.66
N THR A 157 15.20 -2.75 21.83
CA THR A 157 15.51 -1.43 22.35
C THR A 157 16.96 -1.30 22.86
N HIS A 158 17.58 -2.38 23.29
CA HIS A 158 19.00 -2.39 23.64
C HIS A 158 19.86 -2.25 22.39
N ILE A 159 19.51 -2.97 21.34
CA ILE A 159 20.20 -2.88 20.04
C ILE A 159 20.05 -1.49 19.45
N MET A 160 18.86 -0.82 19.54
CA MET A 160 18.70 0.56 19.11
C MET A 160 19.71 1.50 19.79
N LYS A 161 19.92 1.34 21.09
CA LYS A 161 20.91 2.14 21.86
C LYS A 161 22.35 1.83 21.46
N ILE A 162 22.69 0.55 21.30
CA ILE A 162 24.02 0.10 20.90
C ILE A 162 24.36 0.61 19.49
N ASN A 163 23.40 0.53 18.57
CA ASN A 163 23.59 0.99 17.19
C ASN A 163 23.96 2.46 17.08
N SER A 164 23.63 3.31 18.08
CA SER A 164 24.01 4.72 18.07
C SER A 164 25.53 4.92 17.92
N VAL A 165 26.35 3.96 18.35
CA VAL A 165 27.82 4.01 18.22
C VAL A 165 28.28 3.82 16.77
N LEU A 166 27.44 3.18 15.92
CA LEU A 166 27.71 2.88 14.52
C LEU A 166 27.19 3.94 13.57
N LEU A 167 26.46 4.94 14.09
CA LEU A 167 25.82 5.97 13.28
C LEU A 167 26.81 7.09 12.96
N ASP A 168 26.73 7.57 11.73
CA ASP A 168 27.48 8.67 11.17
C ASP A 168 26.66 9.39 10.09
N GLU A 169 27.28 10.34 9.40
CA GLU A 169 26.67 11.11 8.30
C GLU A 169 26.33 10.27 7.07
N GLU A 170 26.89 9.07 6.91
CA GLU A 170 26.57 8.15 5.82
C GLU A 170 25.36 7.25 6.13
N CYS A 171 24.78 7.40 7.33
CA CYS A 171 23.63 6.66 7.80
C CYS A 171 22.32 7.47 7.68
N ALA A 172 21.21 6.76 7.44
CA ALA A 172 19.87 7.26 7.70
C ALA A 172 19.20 6.42 8.79
N VAL A 173 18.39 7.05 9.61
CA VAL A 173 17.60 6.39 10.67
C VAL A 173 16.14 6.75 10.51
N ILE A 174 15.30 5.75 10.28
CA ILE A 174 13.85 5.86 10.24
C ILE A 174 13.29 5.37 11.57
N GLY A 175 12.66 6.24 12.32
CA GLY A 175 11.89 5.86 13.51
C GLY A 175 10.41 5.70 13.15
N ILE A 176 9.81 4.56 13.47
CA ILE A 176 8.37 4.32 13.27
C ILE A 176 7.68 4.30 14.63
N SER A 177 6.84 5.30 14.90
CA SER A 177 6.04 5.37 16.12
C SER A 177 4.67 5.98 15.84
N VAL A 178 3.61 5.16 15.89
CA VAL A 178 2.24 5.61 15.62
C VAL A 178 1.89 6.82 16.49
N SER A 179 2.07 6.72 17.78
CA SER A 179 1.76 7.79 18.75
C SER A 179 2.79 8.92 18.80
N GLY A 180 3.99 8.73 18.22
CA GLY A 180 5.11 9.65 18.38
C GLY A 180 5.58 9.79 19.84
N ARG A 181 5.33 8.76 20.67
CA ARG A 181 5.66 8.75 22.12
C ARG A 181 6.48 7.56 22.57
N THR A 182 6.89 6.68 21.65
CA THR A 182 7.73 5.53 21.99
C THR A 182 9.11 6.04 22.38
N GLU A 183 9.36 6.09 23.69
CA GLU A 183 10.55 6.74 24.27
C GLU A 183 11.85 6.25 23.63
N GLU A 184 11.98 4.95 23.46
CA GLU A 184 13.20 4.34 22.92
C GLU A 184 13.45 4.75 21.47
N VAL A 185 12.38 4.83 20.66
CA VAL A 185 12.48 5.29 19.26
C VAL A 185 12.86 6.77 19.21
N MET A 186 12.19 7.60 20.04
CA MET A 186 12.47 9.04 20.08
C MET A 186 13.89 9.34 20.56
N THR A 187 14.35 8.64 21.62
CA THR A 187 15.71 8.78 22.15
C THR A 187 16.75 8.34 21.13
N SER A 188 16.49 7.24 20.42
CA SER A 188 17.41 6.75 19.37
C SER A 188 17.48 7.70 18.17
N LEU A 189 16.38 8.35 17.79
CA LEU A 189 16.41 9.40 16.74
C LEU A 189 17.23 10.61 17.17
N LYS A 190 17.11 11.05 18.43
CA LYS A 190 17.93 12.14 18.97
C LYS A 190 19.42 11.80 18.92
N ALA A 191 19.79 10.61 19.43
CA ALA A 191 21.17 10.13 19.38
C ALA A 191 21.70 10.00 17.95
N ALA A 192 20.86 9.55 17.00
CA ALA A 192 21.22 9.49 15.60
C ALA A 192 21.51 10.89 15.03
N LYS A 193 20.66 11.87 15.33
CA LYS A 193 20.85 13.27 14.91
C LYS A 193 22.15 13.85 15.45
N GLU A 194 22.46 13.62 16.73
CA GLU A 194 23.70 14.07 17.37
C GLU A 194 24.96 13.45 16.72
N ARG A 195 24.83 12.29 16.09
CA ARG A 195 25.90 11.59 15.33
C ARG A 195 26.00 12.00 13.87
N GLY A 196 25.16 12.93 13.41
CA GLY A 196 25.16 13.41 12.03
C GLY A 196 24.35 12.56 11.06
N ALA A 197 23.70 11.47 11.53
CA ALA A 197 22.82 10.66 10.68
C ALA A 197 21.58 11.45 10.25
N THR A 198 21.11 11.19 9.03
CA THR A 198 19.83 11.76 8.56
C THR A 198 18.67 11.05 9.25
N THR A 199 17.78 11.81 9.87
CA THR A 199 16.71 11.26 10.71
C THR A 199 15.34 11.49 10.11
N ILE A 200 14.54 10.42 10.01
CA ILE A 200 13.18 10.43 9.47
C ILE A 200 12.25 9.82 10.53
N LEU A 201 11.20 10.55 10.89
CA LEU A 201 10.16 10.01 11.77
C LEU A 201 8.90 9.72 10.99
N MET A 202 8.44 8.47 11.00
CA MET A 202 7.13 8.06 10.51
C MET A 202 6.15 8.01 11.69
N THR A 203 5.13 8.86 11.68
CA THR A 203 4.18 8.99 12.81
C THR A 203 2.81 9.48 12.34
N SER A 204 1.78 9.28 13.16
CA SER A 204 0.47 9.91 12.94
C SER A 204 0.33 11.25 13.65
N ARG A 205 1.30 11.60 14.51
CA ARG A 205 1.24 12.79 15.35
C ARG A 205 1.99 13.96 14.73
N LYS A 206 1.32 15.11 14.64
CA LYS A 206 1.94 16.37 14.27
C LYS A 206 2.39 17.10 15.53
N ASP A 207 3.70 17.22 15.75
CA ASP A 207 4.27 17.90 16.90
C ASP A 207 5.55 18.66 16.49
N LYS A 208 5.61 19.94 16.80
CA LYS A 208 6.76 20.80 16.45
C LYS A 208 8.06 20.39 17.15
N THR A 209 7.98 19.70 18.29
CA THR A 209 9.17 19.24 19.02
C THR A 209 10.00 18.25 18.24
N PHE A 210 9.40 17.53 17.28
CA PHE A 210 10.12 16.59 16.42
C PHE A 210 11.13 17.29 15.50
N LEU A 211 10.87 18.54 15.10
CA LEU A 211 11.76 19.33 14.25
C LEU A 211 13.14 19.58 14.90
N GLY A 212 13.26 19.43 16.21
CA GLY A 212 14.54 19.57 16.93
C GLY A 212 15.52 18.41 16.69
N TYR A 213 15.04 17.26 16.17
CA TYR A 213 15.86 16.05 15.97
C TYR A 213 15.44 15.15 14.83
N CYS A 214 14.50 15.58 14.00
CA CYS A 214 14.10 14.88 12.77
C CYS A 214 14.25 15.82 11.58
N ASP A 215 14.95 15.35 10.54
CA ASP A 215 15.09 16.06 9.27
C ASP A 215 13.81 16.00 8.46
N GLU A 216 13.12 14.85 8.50
CA GLU A 216 11.83 14.65 7.86
C GLU A 216 10.83 14.02 8.83
N ILE A 217 9.58 14.48 8.76
CA ILE A 217 8.47 13.92 9.53
C ILE A 217 7.41 13.46 8.55
N LEU A 218 7.38 12.16 8.26
CA LEU A 218 6.42 11.54 7.35
C LEU A 218 5.16 11.17 8.13
N LEU A 219 4.09 11.89 7.87
CA LEU A 219 2.79 11.63 8.48
C LEU A 219 2.04 10.53 7.73
N PHE A 220 1.41 9.64 8.47
CA PHE A 220 0.48 8.65 7.93
C PHE A 220 -0.89 8.75 8.58
N ALA A 221 -1.89 8.20 7.89
CA ALA A 221 -3.28 8.28 8.33
C ALA A 221 -3.52 7.53 9.64
N VAL A 222 -4.42 8.03 10.45
CA VAL A 222 -4.83 7.40 11.70
C VAL A 222 -6.34 7.48 11.88
N LYS A 223 -6.88 6.51 12.59
CA LYS A 223 -8.24 6.52 13.15
C LYS A 223 -8.16 6.32 14.65
N GLU A 224 -9.11 6.86 15.38
CA GLU A 224 -9.18 6.71 16.83
C GLU A 224 -9.04 5.23 17.26
N ASN A 225 -8.23 4.99 18.27
CA ASN A 225 -7.92 3.65 18.81
C ASN A 225 -7.25 2.67 17.82
N LEU A 226 -6.78 3.13 16.65
CA LEU A 226 -6.06 2.28 15.70
C LEU A 226 -4.82 1.62 16.35
N GLU A 227 -4.09 2.37 17.18
CA GLU A 227 -2.92 1.90 17.92
C GLU A 227 -3.21 0.72 18.87
N LYS A 228 -4.47 0.54 19.28
CA LYS A 228 -4.89 -0.60 20.13
C LYS A 228 -5.06 -1.90 19.35
N GLY A 229 -5.05 -1.85 18.01
CA GLY A 229 -5.10 -3.01 17.11
C GLY A 229 -6.35 -3.89 17.26
N LYS A 230 -7.45 -3.35 17.81
CA LYS A 230 -8.63 -4.18 18.14
C LYS A 230 -9.46 -4.61 16.93
N ALA A 231 -9.54 -3.78 15.88
CA ALA A 231 -10.39 -4.05 14.72
C ALA A 231 -9.55 -4.25 13.45
N ILE A 232 -8.59 -3.38 13.22
CA ILE A 232 -7.69 -3.43 12.06
C ILE A 232 -6.25 -3.22 12.51
N SER A 233 -5.30 -3.62 11.66
CA SER A 233 -3.88 -3.46 11.96
C SER A 233 -3.43 -1.99 11.88
N PRO A 234 -2.69 -1.47 12.87
CA PRO A 234 -2.06 -0.16 12.78
C PRO A 234 -0.94 -0.10 11.74
N GLN A 235 -0.54 -1.23 11.16
CA GLN A 235 0.48 -1.32 10.12
C GLN A 235 -0.01 -0.79 8.78
N PHE A 236 -1.31 -0.95 8.47
CA PHE A 236 -1.86 -0.62 7.15
C PHE A 236 -1.49 0.80 6.66
N PRO A 237 -1.79 1.88 7.39
CA PRO A 237 -1.48 3.22 6.92
C PRO A 237 0.03 3.49 6.81
N ILE A 238 0.86 2.80 7.60
CA ILE A 238 2.31 2.91 7.52
C ILE A 238 2.81 2.21 6.26
N LEU A 239 2.28 1.00 5.96
CA LEU A 239 2.62 0.24 4.75
C LEU A 239 2.24 0.99 3.47
N VAL A 240 1.13 1.74 3.46
CA VAL A 240 0.78 2.61 2.33
C VAL A 240 1.91 3.60 2.03
N MET A 241 2.48 4.24 3.05
CA MET A 241 3.61 5.18 2.87
C MET A 241 4.89 4.46 2.42
N VAL A 242 5.17 3.27 2.97
CA VAL A 242 6.30 2.43 2.57
C VAL A 242 6.18 2.02 1.10
N ASP A 243 4.98 1.64 0.65
CA ASP A 243 4.70 1.26 -0.74
C ASP A 243 4.94 2.42 -1.71
N ILE A 244 4.52 3.64 -1.32
CA ILE A 244 4.77 4.85 -2.11
C ILE A 244 6.28 5.11 -2.22
N LEU A 245 7.01 5.09 -1.10
CA LEU A 245 8.47 5.27 -1.12
C LEU A 245 9.17 4.23 -2.00
N LEU A 246 8.77 2.96 -1.87
CA LEU A 246 9.35 1.86 -2.65
C LEU A 246 9.08 2.04 -4.15
N SER A 247 7.86 2.45 -4.53
CA SER A 247 7.51 2.68 -5.93
C SER A 247 8.32 3.82 -6.56
N LEU A 248 8.62 4.87 -5.78
CA LEU A 248 9.39 6.02 -6.25
C LEU A 248 10.90 5.75 -6.39
N ILE A 249 11.45 4.77 -5.65
CA ILE A 249 12.86 4.36 -5.80
C ILE A 249 13.06 3.57 -7.12
N HIS A 250 12.02 2.90 -7.60
CA HIS A 250 12.08 2.08 -8.82
C HIS A 250 11.99 2.89 -10.15
N ILE A 251 11.69 4.18 -10.07
CA ILE A 251 11.62 5.05 -11.24
C ILE A 251 12.95 5.75 -11.45
#